data_ae1e7de8726a9b95996ac1152d26613e
#
_entry.id   ae1e7de8726a9b95996ac1152d26613e
#
_cell.length_a   1.000
_cell.length_b   1.000
_cell.length_c   1.000
_cell.angle_alpha   90.00
_cell.angle_beta   90.00
_cell.angle_gamma   90.00
#
_symmetry.space_group_name_H-M   'P 1'
#
loop_
_entity.id
_entity.type
_entity.pdbx_description
1 polymer ?
#
loop_
_entity_poly.entity_id
_entity_poly.type
_entity_poly.pdbx_seq_one_letter_code
_entity_poly.pdbx_strand_id
1 'polypeptide(L)'
;MSYLAKRLSSDFDNVKLIKMISGKSKFKKVLNLFYIFLIAFLLKCKTTNNDYIFLMEYLARSCFQDKLARIIKFLGVKGVTIGLVHLAASHLMEIYHSTDVIKRKMDAIDKCVVFGSSLAYFFKKEVGYKNVITTFHYVDTSYYKPKNESRKELPLRVLCLGNIKRDFSALRNLINRLPNIHFDICQGVMNLHAYFDDCSNVSLYGFVSESELLELMQSNDVCLSIMTDTVGSNVITTSLATGLILVVSDVGSIRDYCTEDSSFLCNNIIDFEKSIKYLSDNLQLINEYRQKSVSRGMLFSYDNFRNEFLKIFS
;
A
#
# COMPACT_ATOMS: atom_id res chain seq x y z
N MET A 1 3.44 1.48 8.06
CA MET A 1 4.81 2.05 8.09
C MET A 1 5.59 1.77 9.39
N SER A 2 4.96 1.73 10.59
CA SER A 2 5.67 1.42 11.84
C SER A 2 6.37 0.04 11.86
N TYR A 3 5.78 -0.97 11.23
CA TYR A 3 6.37 -2.31 11.10
C TYR A 3 7.63 -2.29 10.22
N LEU A 4 7.58 -1.63 9.05
CA LEU A 4 8.73 -1.45 8.18
C LEU A 4 9.88 -0.73 8.90
N ALA A 5 9.57 0.36 9.62
CA ALA A 5 10.59 1.11 10.36
C ALA A 5 11.28 0.24 11.44
N LYS A 6 10.52 -0.58 12.16
CA LYS A 6 11.08 -1.51 13.15
C LYS A 6 11.97 -2.56 12.49
N ARG A 7 11.52 -3.17 11.38
CA ARG A 7 12.30 -4.19 10.67
C ARG A 7 13.59 -3.61 10.11
N LEU A 8 13.53 -2.44 9.49
CA LEU A 8 14.75 -1.74 9.03
C LEU A 8 15.69 -1.41 10.20
N SER A 9 15.16 -1.03 11.37
CA SER A 9 16.01 -0.73 12.53
C SER A 9 16.66 -1.96 13.15
N SER A 10 16.11 -3.15 12.95
CA SER A 10 16.75 -4.40 13.38
C SER A 10 17.82 -4.90 12.40
N ASP A 11 17.72 -4.50 11.12
CA ASP A 11 18.63 -4.95 10.08
C ASP A 11 19.88 -4.06 9.93
N PHE A 12 19.91 -2.90 10.59
CA PHE A 12 21.00 -1.93 10.52
C PHE A 12 21.40 -1.41 11.88
N ASP A 13 22.65 -1.61 12.29
CA ASP A 13 23.18 -1.27 13.62
C ASP A 13 23.12 0.21 13.99
N ASN A 14 23.07 1.10 12.99
CA ASN A 14 23.13 2.56 13.21
C ASN A 14 21.79 3.29 13.03
N VAL A 15 20.66 2.56 13.04
CA VAL A 15 19.34 3.17 12.90
C VAL A 15 18.72 3.53 14.24
N LYS A 16 18.37 4.81 14.43
CA LYS A 16 17.61 5.29 15.60
C LYS A 16 16.18 5.61 15.20
N LEU A 17 15.23 4.92 15.82
CA LEU A 17 13.82 5.20 15.64
C LEU A 17 13.35 6.33 16.56
N ILE A 18 12.77 7.39 15.97
CA ILE A 18 12.12 8.47 16.69
C ILE A 18 10.62 8.37 16.46
N LYS A 19 9.86 8.05 17.50
CA LYS A 19 8.41 7.92 17.43
C LYS A 19 7.75 9.30 17.53
N MET A 20 6.97 9.66 16.51
CA MET A 20 6.19 10.90 16.53
C MET A 20 4.95 10.77 17.43
N ILE A 21 4.60 11.88 18.11
CA ILE A 21 3.36 11.95 18.88
C ILE A 21 2.19 12.08 17.90
N SER A 22 1.26 11.14 17.93
CA SER A 22 0.04 11.20 17.13
C SER A 22 -1.18 11.54 17.99
N GLY A 23 -2.13 12.31 17.47
CA GLY A 23 -3.39 12.58 18.15
C GLY A 23 -4.20 13.71 17.54
N LYS A 24 -5.55 13.60 17.62
CA LYS A 24 -6.48 14.56 17.01
C LYS A 24 -6.79 15.77 17.90
N SER A 25 -6.56 15.70 19.24
CA SER A 25 -6.92 16.78 20.17
C SER A 25 -6.04 18.03 19.96
N LYS A 26 -6.59 19.22 20.23
CA LYS A 26 -5.88 20.51 20.14
C LYS A 26 -4.62 20.52 21.02
N PHE A 27 -4.74 20.01 22.25
CA PHE A 27 -3.63 19.91 23.20
C PHE A 27 -2.49 19.03 22.65
N LYS A 28 -2.80 17.84 22.11
CA LYS A 28 -1.79 16.95 21.50
C LYS A 28 -1.12 17.58 20.27
N LYS A 29 -1.84 18.42 19.50
CA LYS A 29 -1.24 19.15 18.38
C LYS A 29 -0.22 20.19 18.84
N VAL A 30 -0.49 20.92 19.89
CA VAL A 30 0.47 21.91 20.48
C VAL A 30 1.67 21.19 21.06
N LEU A 31 1.46 20.12 21.84
CA LEU A 31 2.52 19.31 22.40
C LEU A 31 3.40 18.71 21.29
N ASN A 32 2.79 18.26 20.20
CA ASN A 32 3.54 17.73 19.05
C ASN A 32 4.40 18.80 18.35
N LEU A 33 3.92 20.04 18.23
CA LEU A 33 4.73 21.11 17.69
C LEU A 33 5.99 21.38 18.53
N PHE A 34 5.82 21.42 19.86
CA PHE A 34 6.96 21.58 20.76
C PHE A 34 7.94 20.38 20.65
N TYR A 35 7.40 19.18 20.60
CA TYR A 35 8.18 17.97 20.43
C TYR A 35 8.96 17.94 19.12
N ILE A 36 8.37 18.40 18.01
CA ILE A 36 9.03 18.53 16.70
C ILE A 36 10.22 19.48 16.77
N PHE A 37 10.08 20.62 17.46
CA PHE A 37 11.18 21.55 17.69
C PHE A 37 12.32 20.90 18.48
N LEU A 38 11.99 20.16 19.55
CA LEU A 38 12.97 19.43 20.34
C LEU A 38 13.71 18.39 19.50
N ILE A 39 12.98 17.60 18.69
CA ILE A 39 13.60 16.65 17.76
C ILE A 39 14.54 17.36 16.79
N ALA A 40 14.09 18.43 16.15
CA ALA A 40 14.91 19.16 15.18
C ALA A 40 16.18 19.74 15.83
N PHE A 41 16.08 20.25 17.06
CA PHE A 41 17.23 20.75 17.81
C PHE A 41 18.21 19.61 18.17
N LEU A 42 17.71 18.48 18.65
CA LEU A 42 18.54 17.30 18.93
C LEU A 42 19.25 16.78 17.67
N LEU A 43 18.54 16.77 16.53
CA LEU A 43 19.14 16.40 15.25
C LEU A 43 20.23 17.41 14.86
N LYS A 44 20.01 18.73 15.04
CA LYS A 44 21.01 19.75 14.77
C LYS A 44 22.32 19.54 15.55
N CYS A 45 22.21 19.08 16.79
CA CYS A 45 23.36 18.83 17.65
C CYS A 45 24.08 17.49 17.37
N LYS A 46 23.38 16.51 16.77
CA LYS A 46 23.88 15.12 16.69
C LYS A 46 24.19 14.66 15.28
N THR A 47 23.58 15.25 14.24
CA THR A 47 23.76 14.79 12.85
C THR A 47 24.99 15.39 12.18
N THR A 48 25.62 14.60 11.35
CA THR A 48 26.74 14.92 10.47
C THR A 48 26.30 14.95 9.01
N ASN A 49 27.18 15.30 8.10
CA ASN A 49 26.87 15.30 6.67
C ASN A 49 26.67 13.88 6.09
N ASN A 50 27.11 12.84 6.80
CA ASN A 50 27.00 11.45 6.39
C ASN A 50 25.72 10.76 6.92
N ASP A 51 24.88 11.48 7.68
CA ASP A 51 23.67 10.92 8.25
C ASP A 51 22.46 11.11 7.33
N TYR A 52 21.50 10.22 7.47
CA TYR A 52 20.22 10.26 6.76
C TYR A 52 19.06 10.41 7.76
N ILE A 53 18.16 11.35 7.47
CA ILE A 53 16.94 11.58 8.24
C ILE A 53 15.76 11.06 7.41
N PHE A 54 15.18 9.93 7.79
CA PHE A 54 14.14 9.28 7.02
C PHE A 54 12.75 9.53 7.63
N LEU A 55 11.89 10.24 6.89
CA LEU A 55 10.53 10.61 7.28
C LEU A 55 9.54 9.60 6.67
N MET A 56 9.12 8.61 7.46
CA MET A 56 8.37 7.42 7.01
C MET A 56 6.91 7.69 6.60
N GLU A 57 6.34 8.82 7.01
CA GLU A 57 4.93 9.21 6.78
C GLU A 57 4.85 10.63 6.21
N TYR A 58 5.74 10.91 5.24
CA TYR A 58 5.82 12.25 4.68
C TYR A 58 4.53 12.59 3.92
N LEU A 59 4.04 13.82 4.07
CA LEU A 59 2.77 14.34 3.56
C LEU A 59 1.50 13.72 4.19
N ALA A 60 1.60 12.76 5.12
CA ALA A 60 0.44 12.33 5.89
C ALA A 60 0.06 13.39 6.94
N ARG A 61 -1.16 13.93 6.85
CA ARG A 61 -1.62 15.08 7.70
C ARG A 61 -1.48 14.86 9.20
N SER A 62 -1.67 13.63 9.65
CA SER A 62 -1.66 13.29 11.09
C SER A 62 -0.28 13.24 11.72
N CYS A 63 0.79 13.15 10.90
CA CYS A 63 2.14 12.85 11.37
C CYS A 63 3.05 14.08 11.51
N PHE A 64 2.66 15.24 10.96
CA PHE A 64 3.39 16.51 11.03
C PHE A 64 4.86 16.45 10.53
N GLN A 65 5.23 15.44 9.77
CA GLN A 65 6.59 15.26 9.29
C GLN A 65 6.99 16.33 8.27
N ASP A 66 6.04 16.91 7.53
CA ASP A 66 6.25 18.06 6.67
C ASP A 66 6.67 19.32 7.44
N LYS A 67 6.16 19.49 8.66
CA LYS A 67 6.57 20.59 9.56
C LYS A 67 7.97 20.32 10.13
N LEU A 68 8.24 19.08 10.55
CA LEU A 68 9.57 18.69 11.01
C LEU A 68 10.61 18.93 9.92
N ALA A 69 10.37 18.52 8.68
CA ALA A 69 11.29 18.75 7.55
C ALA A 69 11.60 20.24 7.34
N ARG A 70 10.59 21.11 7.41
CA ARG A 70 10.80 22.56 7.29
C ARG A 70 11.65 23.13 8.42
N ILE A 71 11.45 22.67 9.66
CA ILE A 71 12.27 23.13 10.80
C ILE A 71 13.70 22.60 10.67
N ILE A 72 13.89 21.33 10.28
CA ILE A 72 15.19 20.73 9.97
C ILE A 72 15.94 21.59 8.96
N LYS A 73 15.30 21.92 7.84
CA LYS A 73 15.88 22.78 6.80
C LYS A 73 16.20 24.19 7.31
N PHE A 74 15.27 24.81 8.03
CA PHE A 74 15.45 26.15 8.59
C PHE A 74 16.64 26.24 9.57
N LEU A 75 16.79 25.23 10.43
CA LEU A 75 17.90 25.15 11.37
C LEU A 75 19.23 24.76 10.71
N GLY A 76 19.23 24.40 9.42
CA GLY A 76 20.42 23.91 8.73
C GLY A 76 20.98 22.65 9.38
N VAL A 77 20.10 21.69 9.70
CA VAL A 77 20.50 20.36 10.20
C VAL A 77 21.31 19.66 9.11
N LYS A 78 22.42 19.06 9.48
CA LYS A 78 23.29 18.31 8.56
C LYS A 78 22.67 16.98 8.18
N GLY A 79 23.17 16.40 7.08
CA GLY A 79 22.69 15.11 6.56
C GLY A 79 21.60 15.26 5.50
N VAL A 80 21.20 14.15 4.92
CA VAL A 80 20.23 14.07 3.82
C VAL A 80 18.85 13.77 4.38
N THR A 81 17.88 14.63 4.12
CA THR A 81 16.49 14.43 4.55
C THR A 81 15.69 13.71 3.44
N ILE A 82 15.16 12.54 3.75
CA ILE A 82 14.41 11.69 2.82
C ILE A 82 12.96 11.57 3.30
N GLY A 83 12.01 11.88 2.43
CA GLY A 83 10.59 11.70 2.72
C GLY A 83 10.00 10.50 1.97
N LEU A 84 9.37 9.57 2.69
CA LEU A 84 8.60 8.49 2.09
C LEU A 84 7.13 8.89 1.96
N VAL A 85 6.62 8.86 0.71
CA VAL A 85 5.22 9.15 0.41
C VAL A 85 4.55 7.89 -0.13
N HIS A 86 3.48 7.47 0.54
CA HIS A 86 2.71 6.27 0.18
C HIS A 86 1.23 6.55 -0.08
N LEU A 87 0.84 7.83 -0.17
CA LEU A 87 -0.51 8.25 -0.54
C LEU A 87 -0.60 8.40 -2.06
N ALA A 88 -1.68 7.93 -2.67
CA ALA A 88 -1.91 8.11 -4.09
C ALA A 88 -2.01 9.62 -4.48
N ALA A 89 -1.71 9.95 -5.72
CA ALA A 89 -1.74 11.33 -6.22
C ALA A 89 -3.10 11.98 -6.01
N SER A 90 -4.18 11.26 -6.32
CA SER A 90 -5.56 11.72 -6.09
C SER A 90 -5.82 12.05 -4.62
N HIS A 91 -5.32 11.24 -3.69
CA HIS A 91 -5.47 11.49 -2.25
C HIS A 91 -4.66 12.71 -1.80
N LEU A 92 -3.46 12.91 -2.33
CA LEU A 92 -2.67 14.12 -2.05
C LEU A 92 -3.40 15.39 -2.55
N MET A 93 -4.04 15.33 -3.71
CA MET A 93 -4.83 16.43 -4.24
C MET A 93 -6.09 16.70 -3.41
N GLU A 94 -6.77 15.68 -2.89
CA GLU A 94 -7.87 15.84 -1.92
C GLU A 94 -7.42 16.51 -0.60
N ILE A 95 -6.21 16.21 -0.15
CA ILE A 95 -5.66 16.78 1.09
C ILE A 95 -5.18 18.22 0.91
N TYR A 96 -4.46 18.51 -0.16
CA TYR A 96 -3.72 19.75 -0.32
C TYR A 96 -4.31 20.70 -1.35
N HIS A 97 -5.21 20.24 -2.22
CA HIS A 97 -5.97 20.99 -3.23
C HIS A 97 -5.10 21.74 -4.27
N SER A 98 -3.77 21.63 -4.21
CA SER A 98 -2.85 22.35 -5.11
C SER A 98 -1.48 21.66 -5.19
N THR A 99 -0.95 21.53 -6.40
CA THR A 99 0.41 21.06 -6.65
C THR A 99 1.46 22.02 -6.11
N ASP A 100 1.21 23.33 -6.12
CA ASP A 100 2.13 24.32 -5.55
C ASP A 100 2.26 24.19 -4.03
N VAL A 101 1.17 23.84 -3.33
CA VAL A 101 1.22 23.57 -1.89
C VAL A 101 2.05 22.31 -1.63
N ILE A 102 1.88 21.27 -2.43
CA ILE A 102 2.68 20.05 -2.35
C ILE A 102 4.14 20.36 -2.63
N LYS A 103 4.45 21.10 -3.70
CA LYS A 103 5.81 21.48 -4.08
C LYS A 103 6.55 22.20 -2.93
N ARG A 104 5.94 23.22 -2.33
CA ARG A 104 6.52 23.92 -1.17
C ARG A 104 6.82 23.02 0.03
N LYS A 105 6.10 21.89 0.16
CA LYS A 105 6.42 20.89 1.17
C LYS A 105 7.57 20.00 0.72
N MET A 106 7.58 19.59 -0.56
CA MET A 106 8.66 18.79 -1.13
C MET A 106 10.00 19.51 -1.14
N ASP A 107 10.01 20.83 -1.28
CA ASP A 107 11.23 21.65 -1.20
C ASP A 107 11.92 21.59 0.17
N ALA A 108 11.27 21.02 1.19
CA ALA A 108 11.85 20.84 2.53
C ALA A 108 12.64 19.52 2.71
N ILE A 109 12.66 18.66 1.72
CA ILE A 109 13.41 17.40 1.73
C ILE A 109 14.37 17.33 0.53
N ASP A 110 15.40 16.50 0.64
CA ASP A 110 16.42 16.34 -0.40
C ASP A 110 16.05 15.24 -1.41
N LYS A 111 15.49 14.14 -0.93
CA LYS A 111 15.03 13.02 -1.76
C LYS A 111 13.61 12.60 -1.34
N CYS A 112 12.79 12.20 -2.30
CA CYS A 112 11.48 11.61 -2.07
C CYS A 112 11.48 10.15 -2.51
N VAL A 113 11.04 9.26 -1.63
CA VAL A 113 10.80 7.85 -1.95
C VAL A 113 9.30 7.62 -2.09
N VAL A 114 8.89 6.95 -3.16
CA VAL A 114 7.48 6.66 -3.45
C VAL A 114 7.29 5.18 -3.76
N PHE A 115 6.10 4.69 -3.47
CA PHE A 115 5.67 3.36 -3.91
C PHE A 115 4.94 3.50 -5.25
N GLY A 116 5.59 3.07 -6.33
CA GLY A 116 4.98 2.98 -7.64
C GLY A 116 5.25 4.16 -8.59
N SER A 117 5.16 3.85 -9.88
CA SER A 117 5.53 4.72 -10.99
C SER A 117 4.58 5.91 -11.19
N SER A 118 3.26 5.73 -10.97
CA SER A 118 2.27 6.80 -11.14
C SER A 118 2.52 7.96 -10.18
N LEU A 119 2.88 7.66 -8.93
CA LEU A 119 3.20 8.69 -7.94
C LEU A 119 4.53 9.38 -8.26
N ALA A 120 5.52 8.64 -8.77
CA ALA A 120 6.77 9.21 -9.26
C ALA A 120 6.53 10.17 -10.44
N TYR A 121 5.65 9.80 -11.38
CA TYR A 121 5.23 10.64 -12.49
C TYR A 121 4.58 11.93 -11.99
N PHE A 122 3.61 11.81 -11.06
CA PHE A 122 2.93 12.95 -10.45
C PHE A 122 3.92 13.95 -9.85
N PHE A 123 4.86 13.49 -9.02
CA PHE A 123 5.85 14.39 -8.42
C PHE A 123 6.77 15.02 -9.45
N LYS A 124 7.27 14.24 -10.44
CA LYS A 124 8.21 14.75 -11.43
C LYS A 124 7.57 15.70 -12.45
N LYS A 125 6.36 15.40 -12.90
CA LYS A 125 5.71 16.11 -14.01
C LYS A 125 4.69 17.14 -13.57
N GLU A 126 3.88 16.84 -12.56
CA GLU A 126 2.79 17.74 -12.15
C GLU A 126 3.21 18.65 -11.00
N VAL A 127 3.96 18.12 -10.01
CA VAL A 127 4.48 18.91 -8.89
C VAL A 127 5.80 19.63 -9.25
N GLY A 128 6.57 19.11 -10.21
CA GLY A 128 7.87 19.66 -10.60
C GLY A 128 8.99 19.35 -9.60
N TYR A 129 8.88 18.26 -8.82
CA TYR A 129 9.93 17.80 -7.91
C TYR A 129 10.67 16.61 -8.53
N LYS A 130 11.99 16.77 -8.80
CA LYS A 130 12.75 15.82 -9.64
C LYS A 130 13.41 14.69 -8.86
N ASN A 131 13.79 14.92 -7.60
CA ASN A 131 14.55 13.94 -6.80
C ASN A 131 13.66 12.85 -6.22
N VAL A 132 13.03 12.07 -7.10
CA VAL A 132 12.09 10.99 -6.75
C VAL A 132 12.69 9.64 -7.07
N ILE A 133 12.72 8.77 -6.07
CA ILE A 133 13.15 7.38 -6.15
C ILE A 133 11.91 6.50 -6.00
N THR A 134 11.72 5.56 -6.91
CA THR A 134 10.59 4.62 -6.87
C THR A 134 11.03 3.33 -6.19
N THR A 135 10.19 2.81 -5.30
CA THR A 135 10.30 1.50 -4.67
C THR A 135 8.94 0.80 -4.70
N PHE A 136 8.78 -0.29 -3.99
CA PHE A 136 7.55 -1.08 -3.97
C PHE A 136 7.12 -1.47 -2.55
N HIS A 137 5.86 -1.83 -2.37
CA HIS A 137 5.38 -2.48 -1.16
C HIS A 137 5.94 -3.90 -1.08
N TYR A 138 6.63 -4.22 0.01
CA TYR A 138 7.14 -5.57 0.22
C TYR A 138 6.15 -6.47 0.92
N VAL A 139 6.37 -7.77 0.81
CA VAL A 139 5.66 -8.81 1.55
C VAL A 139 6.64 -9.72 2.29
N ASP A 140 6.26 -10.19 3.47
CA ASP A 140 6.95 -11.25 4.17
C ASP A 140 6.58 -12.60 3.57
N THR A 141 7.37 -13.09 2.62
CA THR A 141 7.15 -14.33 1.90
C THR A 141 7.37 -15.58 2.75
N SER A 142 7.95 -15.46 3.93
CA SER A 142 8.04 -16.55 4.90
C SER A 142 6.71 -16.79 5.63
N TYR A 143 5.95 -15.73 5.85
CA TYR A 143 4.65 -15.76 6.48
C TYR A 143 3.52 -15.89 5.45
N TYR A 144 3.45 -14.99 4.49
CA TYR A 144 2.46 -15.03 3.41
C TYR A 144 2.92 -15.96 2.30
N LYS A 145 2.40 -17.18 2.32
CA LYS A 145 2.70 -18.24 1.35
C LYS A 145 1.45 -19.06 1.05
N PRO A 146 1.38 -19.71 -0.11
CA PRO A 146 0.25 -20.56 -0.45
C PRO A 146 0.16 -21.75 0.51
N LYS A 147 -1.04 -22.29 0.65
CA LYS A 147 -1.23 -23.59 1.30
C LYS A 147 -0.65 -24.69 0.42
N ASN A 148 0.04 -25.67 1.02
CA ASN A 148 0.69 -26.78 0.29
C ASN A 148 -0.29 -27.82 -0.27
N GLU A 149 -1.56 -27.50 -0.35
CA GLU A 149 -2.61 -28.40 -0.87
C GLU A 149 -3.01 -27.95 -2.28
N SER A 150 -3.05 -28.90 -3.23
CA SER A 150 -3.70 -28.64 -4.51
C SER A 150 -5.19 -28.35 -4.27
N ARG A 151 -5.70 -27.35 -4.96
CA ARG A 151 -7.12 -27.02 -4.92
C ARG A 151 -7.95 -28.25 -5.33
N LYS A 152 -8.93 -28.63 -4.52
CA LYS A 152 -9.99 -29.56 -4.91
C LYS A 152 -10.96 -28.84 -5.86
N GLU A 153 -11.67 -29.58 -6.69
CA GLU A 153 -12.76 -29.06 -7.53
C GLU A 153 -13.88 -28.49 -6.65
N LEU A 154 -13.79 -27.21 -6.32
CA LEU A 154 -14.77 -26.47 -5.54
C LEU A 154 -15.19 -25.23 -6.35
N PRO A 155 -16.38 -24.67 -6.12
CA PRO A 155 -16.77 -23.42 -6.73
C PRO A 155 -15.72 -22.33 -6.50
N LEU A 156 -15.55 -21.41 -7.47
CA LEU A 156 -14.64 -20.28 -7.36
C LEU A 156 -14.99 -19.42 -6.14
N ARG A 157 -14.00 -19.06 -5.34
CA ARG A 157 -14.15 -18.16 -4.19
C ARG A 157 -13.35 -16.87 -4.40
N VAL A 158 -13.99 -15.76 -4.10
CA VAL A 158 -13.46 -14.43 -4.35
C VAL A 158 -13.32 -13.66 -3.04
N LEU A 159 -12.11 -13.24 -2.72
CA LEU A 159 -11.80 -12.43 -1.54
C LEU A 159 -11.67 -10.94 -1.92
N CYS A 160 -12.35 -10.06 -1.18
CA CYS A 160 -12.25 -8.62 -1.31
C CYS A 160 -11.58 -8.03 -0.06
N LEU A 161 -10.46 -7.33 -0.25
CA LEU A 161 -9.65 -6.77 0.84
C LEU A 161 -9.37 -5.29 0.64
N GLY A 162 -9.20 -4.57 1.76
CA GLY A 162 -8.78 -3.18 1.80
C GLY A 162 -9.90 -2.19 1.55
N ASN A 163 -9.71 -0.96 2.06
CA ASN A 163 -10.77 0.07 2.07
C ASN A 163 -10.37 1.35 1.32
N ILE A 164 -9.04 1.61 1.20
CA ILE A 164 -8.56 2.87 0.62
C ILE A 164 -8.74 2.85 -0.89
N LYS A 165 -9.43 3.87 -1.42
CA LYS A 165 -9.70 4.02 -2.87
C LYS A 165 -10.42 2.81 -3.49
N ARG A 166 -11.31 2.14 -2.72
CA ARG A 166 -12.20 1.08 -3.22
C ARG A 166 -13.54 1.66 -3.62
N ASP A 167 -14.08 1.16 -4.72
CA ASP A 167 -15.45 1.48 -5.19
C ASP A 167 -16.41 0.36 -4.76
N PHE A 168 -17.01 0.52 -3.58
CA PHE A 168 -17.95 -0.45 -3.05
C PHE A 168 -19.28 -0.47 -3.80
N SER A 169 -19.68 0.62 -4.44
CA SER A 169 -20.89 0.67 -5.27
C SER A 169 -20.71 -0.18 -6.53
N ALA A 170 -19.55 -0.04 -7.20
CA ALA A 170 -19.21 -0.88 -8.34
C ALA A 170 -19.04 -2.36 -7.92
N LEU A 171 -18.45 -2.62 -6.75
CA LEU A 171 -18.33 -3.98 -6.21
C LEU A 171 -19.71 -4.61 -5.98
N ARG A 172 -20.66 -3.89 -5.37
CA ARG A 172 -22.03 -4.37 -5.20
C ARG A 172 -22.69 -4.68 -6.55
N ASN A 173 -22.54 -3.78 -7.55
CA ASN A 173 -23.07 -4.02 -8.89
C ASN A 173 -22.51 -5.33 -9.49
N LEU A 174 -21.20 -5.58 -9.34
CA LEU A 174 -20.57 -6.81 -9.82
C LEU A 174 -21.13 -8.06 -9.11
N ILE A 175 -21.24 -8.00 -7.78
CA ILE A 175 -21.80 -9.12 -6.97
C ILE A 175 -23.19 -9.50 -7.43
N ASN A 176 -24.06 -8.51 -7.68
CA ASN A 176 -25.42 -8.75 -8.18
C ASN A 176 -25.47 -9.40 -9.58
N ARG A 177 -24.43 -9.18 -10.41
CA ARG A 177 -24.26 -9.81 -11.73
C ARG A 177 -23.73 -11.24 -11.68
N LEU A 178 -23.20 -11.66 -10.53
CA LEU A 178 -22.52 -12.94 -10.30
C LEU A 178 -23.14 -13.71 -9.13
N PRO A 179 -24.47 -14.03 -9.18
CA PRO A 179 -25.18 -14.61 -8.04
C PRO A 179 -24.66 -16.01 -7.65
N ASN A 180 -24.00 -16.73 -8.55
CA ASN A 180 -23.44 -18.07 -8.33
C ASN A 180 -22.00 -18.06 -7.81
N ILE A 181 -21.38 -16.88 -7.65
CA ILE A 181 -20.03 -16.73 -7.10
C ILE A 181 -20.13 -16.27 -5.65
N HIS A 182 -19.36 -16.89 -4.76
CA HIS A 182 -19.29 -16.47 -3.36
C HIS A 182 -18.17 -15.45 -3.15
N PHE A 183 -18.49 -14.38 -2.40
CA PHE A 183 -17.57 -13.29 -2.08
C PHE A 183 -17.34 -13.23 -0.56
N ASP A 184 -16.09 -13.37 -0.16
CA ASP A 184 -15.62 -13.08 1.20
C ASP A 184 -15.11 -11.63 1.24
N ILE A 185 -15.73 -10.76 2.05
CA ILE A 185 -15.38 -9.32 2.11
C ILE A 185 -14.87 -8.98 3.51
N CYS A 186 -13.60 -8.59 3.62
CA CYS A 186 -13.02 -8.08 4.86
C CYS A 186 -13.19 -6.55 4.92
N GLN A 187 -14.14 -6.10 5.72
CA GLN A 187 -14.46 -4.67 5.88
C GLN A 187 -13.48 -3.91 6.80
N GLY A 188 -12.65 -4.64 7.58
CA GLY A 188 -11.70 -4.03 8.51
C GLY A 188 -12.39 -3.13 9.54
N VAL A 189 -12.00 -1.86 9.58
CA VAL A 189 -12.60 -0.85 10.50
C VAL A 189 -13.79 -0.11 9.89
N MET A 190 -14.13 -0.35 8.64
CA MET A 190 -15.31 0.23 7.99
C MET A 190 -16.55 -0.59 8.33
N ASN A 191 -17.71 0.03 8.20
CA ASN A 191 -18.99 -0.66 8.24
C ASN A 191 -19.55 -0.71 6.81
N LEU A 192 -19.55 -1.90 6.21
CA LEU A 192 -20.02 -2.14 4.85
C LEU A 192 -21.40 -2.83 4.81
N HIS A 193 -22.07 -3.01 5.94
CA HIS A 193 -23.39 -3.61 6.03
C HIS A 193 -24.40 -2.95 5.09
N ALA A 194 -24.43 -1.63 5.02
CA ALA A 194 -25.32 -0.90 4.12
C ALA A 194 -25.13 -1.24 2.63
N TYR A 195 -23.98 -1.79 2.27
CA TYR A 195 -23.72 -2.22 0.89
C TYR A 195 -24.07 -3.69 0.62
N PHE A 196 -23.97 -4.58 1.61
CA PHE A 196 -23.89 -6.02 1.34
C PHE A 196 -24.80 -6.92 2.18
N ASP A 197 -25.53 -6.42 3.20
CA ASP A 197 -26.37 -7.27 4.07
C ASP A 197 -27.48 -8.04 3.34
N ASP A 198 -27.95 -7.51 2.23
CA ASP A 198 -28.99 -8.14 1.40
C ASP A 198 -28.43 -9.03 0.27
N CYS A 199 -27.10 -9.20 0.19
CA CYS A 199 -26.44 -10.05 -0.79
C CYS A 199 -26.27 -11.47 -0.24
N SER A 200 -27.05 -12.44 -0.72
CA SER A 200 -27.05 -13.84 -0.23
C SER A 200 -25.74 -14.59 -0.52
N ASN A 201 -24.95 -14.10 -1.47
CA ASN A 201 -23.67 -14.68 -1.89
C ASN A 201 -22.46 -13.96 -1.32
N VAL A 202 -22.63 -13.22 -0.21
CA VAL A 202 -21.56 -12.46 0.47
C VAL A 202 -21.42 -12.92 1.91
N SER A 203 -20.17 -13.11 2.34
CA SER A 203 -19.78 -13.20 3.75
C SER A 203 -19.00 -11.95 4.16
N LEU A 204 -19.53 -11.17 5.12
CA LEU A 204 -18.86 -10.01 5.65
C LEU A 204 -18.04 -10.38 6.89
N TYR A 205 -16.73 -10.07 6.85
CA TYR A 205 -15.82 -10.22 7.98
C TYR A 205 -15.47 -8.83 8.55
N GLY A 206 -15.51 -8.70 9.87
CA GLY A 206 -15.06 -7.51 10.57
C GLY A 206 -13.54 -7.31 10.51
N PHE A 207 -12.97 -6.75 11.59
CA PHE A 207 -11.53 -6.71 11.75
C PHE A 207 -11.04 -8.12 12.10
N VAL A 208 -10.26 -8.72 11.20
CA VAL A 208 -9.65 -10.05 11.36
C VAL A 208 -8.21 -9.92 11.83
N SER A 209 -7.72 -10.89 12.60
CA SER A 209 -6.31 -11.02 12.95
C SER A 209 -5.46 -11.35 11.71
N GLU A 210 -4.13 -11.20 11.82
CA GLU A 210 -3.23 -11.50 10.70
C GLU A 210 -3.24 -12.99 10.32
N SER A 211 -3.44 -13.88 11.30
CA SER A 211 -3.61 -15.32 11.05
C SER A 211 -4.91 -15.67 10.33
N GLU A 212 -6.03 -15.09 10.77
CA GLU A 212 -7.33 -15.26 10.10
C GLU A 212 -7.30 -14.68 8.67
N LEU A 213 -6.61 -13.56 8.48
CA LEU A 213 -6.42 -12.99 7.14
C LEU A 213 -5.64 -13.95 6.23
N LEU A 214 -4.57 -14.57 6.72
CA LEU A 214 -3.82 -15.56 5.96
C LEU A 214 -4.69 -16.79 5.62
N GLU A 215 -5.49 -17.28 6.56
CA GLU A 215 -6.43 -18.39 6.32
C GLU A 215 -7.46 -18.03 5.25
N LEU A 216 -8.03 -16.82 5.30
CA LEU A 216 -8.95 -16.33 4.27
C LEU A 216 -8.26 -16.24 2.91
N MET A 217 -7.04 -15.72 2.85
CA MET A 217 -6.26 -15.66 1.61
C MET A 217 -5.99 -17.07 1.05
N GLN A 218 -5.66 -18.04 1.90
CA GLN A 218 -5.37 -19.42 1.50
C GLN A 218 -6.61 -20.22 1.12
N SER A 219 -7.80 -19.82 1.59
CA SER A 219 -9.07 -20.50 1.30
C SER A 219 -9.81 -19.93 0.07
N ASN A 220 -9.33 -18.83 -0.48
CA ASN A 220 -9.88 -18.19 -1.66
C ASN A 220 -8.98 -18.40 -2.90
N ASP A 221 -9.50 -18.14 -4.08
CA ASP A 221 -8.81 -18.31 -5.37
C ASP A 221 -8.42 -16.96 -5.97
N VAL A 222 -9.27 -15.96 -5.80
CA VAL A 222 -9.15 -14.65 -6.42
C VAL A 222 -9.11 -13.58 -5.33
N CYS A 223 -8.25 -12.59 -5.49
CA CYS A 223 -8.38 -11.32 -4.78
C CYS A 223 -8.90 -10.26 -5.73
N LEU A 224 -10.12 -9.81 -5.47
CA LEU A 224 -10.81 -8.79 -6.27
C LEU A 224 -10.63 -7.41 -5.67
N SER A 225 -10.21 -6.44 -6.49
CA SER A 225 -10.08 -5.05 -6.05
C SER A 225 -10.53 -4.06 -7.13
N ILE A 226 -11.74 -3.52 -6.97
CA ILE A 226 -12.23 -2.41 -7.78
C ILE A 226 -11.74 -1.10 -7.15
N MET A 227 -10.81 -0.44 -7.82
CA MET A 227 -10.09 0.72 -7.30
C MET A 227 -10.26 1.94 -8.20
N THR A 228 -10.25 3.13 -7.58
CA THR A 228 -10.21 4.41 -8.29
C THR A 228 -8.80 4.96 -8.46
N ASP A 229 -7.85 4.54 -7.64
CA ASP A 229 -6.42 4.87 -7.72
C ASP A 229 -5.60 3.94 -6.82
N THR A 230 -4.30 3.74 -7.13
CA THR A 230 -3.39 2.97 -6.29
C THR A 230 -1.92 3.32 -6.54
N VAL A 231 -1.11 3.23 -5.51
CA VAL A 231 0.37 3.23 -5.58
C VAL A 231 0.94 1.82 -5.33
N GLY A 232 0.09 0.78 -5.42
CA GLY A 232 0.32 -0.52 -4.85
C GLY A 232 -0.09 -0.57 -3.38
N SER A 233 -0.15 -1.75 -2.82
CA SER A 233 -0.51 -1.95 -1.41
C SER A 233 -0.05 -3.30 -0.90
N ASN A 234 -0.02 -3.46 0.43
CA ASN A 234 0.23 -4.76 1.04
C ASN A 234 -0.81 -5.81 0.61
N VAL A 235 -2.06 -5.41 0.36
CA VAL A 235 -3.09 -6.33 -0.15
C VAL A 235 -2.64 -6.96 -1.47
N ILE A 236 -2.10 -6.19 -2.40
CA ILE A 236 -1.63 -6.69 -3.71
C ILE A 236 -0.46 -7.65 -3.52
N THR A 237 0.57 -7.25 -2.77
CA THR A 237 1.78 -8.06 -2.60
C THR A 237 1.55 -9.32 -1.76
N THR A 238 0.72 -9.24 -0.69
CA THR A 238 0.34 -10.42 0.10
C THR A 238 -0.54 -11.38 -0.69
N SER A 239 -1.47 -10.88 -1.51
CA SER A 239 -2.30 -11.71 -2.39
C SER A 239 -1.46 -12.47 -3.41
N LEU A 240 -0.51 -11.80 -4.06
CA LEU A 240 0.42 -12.48 -4.97
C LEU A 240 1.23 -13.56 -4.24
N ALA A 241 1.80 -13.24 -3.08
CA ALA A 241 2.63 -14.18 -2.32
C ALA A 241 1.84 -15.39 -1.80
N THR A 242 0.56 -15.24 -1.49
CA THR A 242 -0.32 -16.35 -1.09
C THR A 242 -0.91 -17.12 -2.29
N GLY A 243 -0.63 -16.67 -3.52
CA GLY A 243 -1.08 -17.33 -4.73
C GLY A 243 -2.51 -16.98 -5.14
N LEU A 244 -3.10 -15.90 -4.63
CA LEU A 244 -4.38 -15.40 -5.12
C LEU A 244 -4.23 -14.81 -6.52
N ILE A 245 -5.17 -15.09 -7.40
CA ILE A 245 -5.25 -14.49 -8.72
C ILE A 245 -5.80 -13.08 -8.55
N LEU A 246 -5.08 -12.08 -9.01
CA LEU A 246 -5.53 -10.69 -8.90
C LEU A 246 -6.48 -10.35 -10.06
N VAL A 247 -7.69 -9.90 -9.72
CA VAL A 247 -8.64 -9.27 -10.66
C VAL A 247 -8.84 -7.84 -10.17
N VAL A 248 -8.22 -6.88 -10.85
CA VAL A 248 -8.01 -5.52 -10.30
C VAL A 248 -8.22 -4.44 -11.33
N SER A 249 -8.62 -3.24 -10.88
CA SER A 249 -8.69 -2.06 -11.76
C SER A 249 -7.32 -1.70 -12.32
N ASP A 250 -7.26 -1.40 -13.62
CA ASP A 250 -6.06 -0.91 -14.31
C ASP A 250 -5.88 0.60 -14.05
N VAL A 251 -5.46 0.94 -12.84
CA VAL A 251 -5.33 2.34 -12.40
C VAL A 251 -4.03 2.56 -11.62
N GLY A 252 -3.56 3.80 -11.64
CA GLY A 252 -2.39 4.21 -10.88
C GLY A 252 -1.14 3.40 -11.18
N SER A 253 -0.53 2.84 -10.16
CA SER A 253 0.71 2.03 -10.26
C SER A 253 0.45 0.52 -10.26
N ILE A 254 -0.77 0.05 -10.58
CA ILE A 254 -1.07 -1.39 -10.50
C ILE A 254 -0.18 -2.23 -11.43
N ARG A 255 0.19 -1.70 -12.60
CA ARG A 255 1.06 -2.38 -13.58
C ARG A 255 2.50 -2.57 -13.11
N ASP A 256 2.93 -1.87 -12.06
CA ASP A 256 4.23 -2.12 -11.42
C ASP A 256 4.23 -3.48 -10.68
N TYR A 257 3.06 -3.92 -10.22
CA TYR A 257 2.86 -5.13 -9.42
C TYR A 257 2.26 -6.28 -10.21
N CYS A 258 1.31 -6.00 -11.07
CA CYS A 258 0.50 -6.97 -11.80
C CYS A 258 0.92 -7.05 -13.27
N THR A 259 0.97 -8.26 -13.80
CA THR A 259 1.25 -8.55 -15.22
C THR A 259 0.09 -9.38 -15.79
N GLU A 260 -0.13 -9.32 -17.10
CA GLU A 260 -1.25 -10.00 -17.77
C GLU A 260 -1.17 -11.54 -17.72
N ASP A 261 0.00 -12.09 -17.42
CA ASP A 261 0.21 -13.54 -17.23
C ASP A 261 -0.16 -14.05 -15.83
N SER A 262 -0.21 -13.17 -14.83
CA SER A 262 -0.50 -13.51 -13.43
C SER A 262 -1.76 -12.83 -12.86
N SER A 263 -2.37 -11.90 -13.63
CA SER A 263 -3.45 -11.04 -13.14
C SER A 263 -4.37 -10.61 -14.27
N PHE A 264 -5.60 -10.22 -13.90
CA PHE A 264 -6.57 -9.65 -14.82
C PHE A 264 -6.70 -8.15 -14.54
N LEU A 265 -6.30 -7.32 -15.50
CA LEU A 265 -6.36 -5.85 -15.41
C LEU A 265 -7.66 -5.38 -16.09
N CYS A 266 -8.55 -4.77 -15.30
CA CYS A 266 -9.90 -4.43 -15.70
C CYS A 266 -10.10 -2.91 -15.78
N ASN A 267 -10.68 -2.43 -16.89
CA ASN A 267 -10.96 -1.01 -17.09
C ASN A 267 -12.40 -0.61 -16.72
N ASN A 268 -13.30 -1.58 -16.69
CA ASN A 268 -14.71 -1.36 -16.42
C ASN A 268 -15.36 -2.62 -15.81
N ILE A 269 -16.60 -2.49 -15.36
CA ILE A 269 -17.33 -3.57 -14.67
C ILE A 269 -17.53 -4.83 -15.54
N ILE A 270 -17.61 -4.68 -16.85
CA ILE A 270 -17.78 -5.81 -17.78
C ILE A 270 -16.50 -6.64 -17.85
N ASP A 271 -15.33 -6.00 -17.79
CA ASP A 271 -14.05 -6.71 -17.76
C ASP A 271 -13.93 -7.54 -16.47
N PHE A 272 -14.33 -6.98 -15.32
CA PHE A 272 -14.37 -7.72 -14.04
C PHE A 272 -15.31 -8.93 -14.13
N GLU A 273 -16.51 -8.75 -14.65
CA GLU A 273 -17.50 -9.81 -14.82
C GLU A 273 -16.96 -10.93 -15.72
N LYS A 274 -16.38 -10.57 -16.87
CA LYS A 274 -15.77 -11.52 -17.81
C LYS A 274 -14.62 -12.29 -17.18
N SER A 275 -13.75 -11.60 -16.44
CA SER A 275 -12.59 -12.24 -15.79
C SER A 275 -13.00 -13.25 -14.72
N ILE A 276 -13.98 -12.90 -13.87
CA ILE A 276 -14.49 -13.81 -12.85
C ILE A 276 -15.21 -15.01 -13.47
N LYS A 277 -16.07 -14.78 -14.49
CA LYS A 277 -16.73 -15.87 -15.23
C LYS A 277 -15.72 -16.78 -15.90
N TYR A 278 -14.72 -16.23 -16.58
CA TYR A 278 -13.67 -17.01 -17.21
C TYR A 278 -12.94 -17.93 -16.21
N LEU A 279 -12.58 -17.41 -15.04
CA LEU A 279 -11.95 -18.21 -13.98
C LEU A 279 -12.91 -19.28 -13.41
N SER A 280 -14.19 -18.94 -13.26
CA SER A 280 -15.20 -19.88 -12.79
C SER A 280 -15.46 -21.04 -13.76
N ASP A 281 -15.43 -20.74 -15.07
CA ASP A 281 -15.65 -21.72 -16.14
C ASP A 281 -14.39 -22.56 -16.44
N ASN A 282 -13.21 -22.12 -15.96
CA ASN A 282 -11.91 -22.74 -16.23
C ASN A 282 -11.13 -23.05 -14.94
N LEU A 283 -11.76 -23.73 -13.98
CA LEU A 283 -11.17 -24.04 -12.67
C LEU A 283 -9.84 -24.81 -12.76
N GLN A 284 -9.62 -25.59 -13.81
CA GLN A 284 -8.37 -26.30 -14.08
C GLN A 284 -7.15 -25.36 -14.25
N LEU A 285 -7.37 -24.09 -14.64
CA LEU A 285 -6.30 -23.10 -14.81
C LEU A 285 -5.89 -22.42 -13.49
N ILE A 286 -6.69 -22.55 -12.44
CA ILE A 286 -6.46 -21.84 -11.16
C ILE A 286 -5.06 -22.15 -10.60
N ASN A 287 -4.64 -23.42 -10.64
CA ASN A 287 -3.34 -23.81 -10.12
C ASN A 287 -2.16 -23.21 -10.93
N GLU A 288 -2.31 -23.07 -12.24
CA GLU A 288 -1.33 -22.41 -13.10
C GLU A 288 -1.22 -20.90 -12.77
N TYR A 289 -2.34 -20.19 -12.71
CA TYR A 289 -2.38 -18.79 -12.33
C TYR A 289 -1.83 -18.56 -10.90
N ARG A 290 -2.16 -19.46 -9.97
CA ARG A 290 -1.64 -19.43 -8.59
C ARG A 290 -0.11 -19.49 -8.57
N GLN A 291 0.51 -20.37 -9.35
CA GLN A 291 1.98 -20.45 -9.45
C GLN A 291 2.60 -19.17 -10.04
N LYS A 292 1.98 -18.61 -11.06
CA LYS A 292 2.40 -17.32 -11.66
C LYS A 292 2.29 -16.17 -10.65
N SER A 293 1.19 -16.11 -9.89
CA SER A 293 1.01 -15.14 -8.81
C SER A 293 2.10 -15.25 -7.75
N VAL A 294 2.39 -16.47 -7.27
CA VAL A 294 3.47 -16.70 -6.29
C VAL A 294 4.82 -16.26 -6.84
N SER A 295 5.15 -16.65 -8.07
CA SER A 295 6.40 -16.25 -8.73
C SER A 295 6.52 -14.74 -8.83
N ARG A 296 5.43 -14.05 -9.16
CA ARG A 296 5.37 -12.58 -9.16
C ARG A 296 5.51 -11.99 -7.75
N GLY A 297 4.85 -12.58 -6.75
CA GLY A 297 4.90 -12.18 -5.34
C GLY A 297 6.31 -12.24 -4.75
N MET A 298 7.12 -13.23 -5.14
CA MET A 298 8.50 -13.36 -4.69
C MET A 298 9.40 -12.20 -5.09
N LEU A 299 9.08 -11.48 -6.17
CA LEU A 299 9.81 -10.28 -6.56
C LEU A 299 9.66 -9.14 -5.54
N PHE A 300 8.58 -9.15 -4.77
CA PHE A 300 8.28 -8.16 -3.73
C PHE A 300 8.67 -8.65 -2.33
N SER A 301 9.54 -9.65 -2.22
CA SER A 301 10.06 -10.13 -0.93
C SER A 301 10.77 -9.00 -0.16
N TYR A 302 10.84 -9.15 1.15
CA TYR A 302 11.56 -8.20 2.00
C TYR A 302 13.04 -8.08 1.63
N ASP A 303 13.68 -9.17 1.22
CA ASP A 303 15.09 -9.16 0.84
C ASP A 303 15.32 -8.32 -0.42
N ASN A 304 14.46 -8.47 -1.43
CA ASN A 304 14.50 -7.62 -2.62
C ASN A 304 14.22 -6.15 -2.28
N PHE A 305 13.23 -5.89 -1.42
CA PHE A 305 12.94 -4.53 -0.94
C PHE A 305 14.15 -3.93 -0.21
N ARG A 306 14.78 -4.69 0.68
CA ARG A 306 15.97 -4.25 1.43
C ARG A 306 17.11 -3.87 0.48
N ASN A 307 17.35 -4.68 -0.53
CA ASN A 307 18.41 -4.41 -1.53
C ASN A 307 18.11 -3.12 -2.33
N GLU A 308 16.87 -2.91 -2.76
CA GLU A 308 16.46 -1.66 -3.43
C GLU A 308 16.49 -0.46 -2.47
N PHE A 309 16.10 -0.66 -1.21
CA PHE A 309 16.12 0.38 -0.20
C PHE A 309 17.54 0.88 0.11
N LEU A 310 18.53 -0.02 0.11
CA LEU A 310 19.94 0.35 0.30
C LEU A 310 20.47 1.31 -0.78
N LYS A 311 19.99 1.18 -2.02
CA LYS A 311 20.36 2.09 -3.12
C LYS A 311 19.91 3.53 -2.91
N ILE A 312 19.00 3.79 -1.97
CA ILE A 312 18.54 5.14 -1.63
C ILE A 312 19.65 5.94 -0.95
N PHE A 313 20.57 5.24 -0.27
CA PHE A 313 21.66 5.81 0.52
C PHE A 313 23.01 5.82 -0.22
N SER A 314 23.07 5.24 -1.39
CA SER A 314 24.20 5.40 -2.34
C SER A 314 23.98 6.62 -3.22
#